data_d9630fc11167b7116263995063713394
#
_entry.id   d9630fc11167b7116263995063713394
#
_cell.length_a   1.000
_cell.length_b   1.000
_cell.length_c   1.000
_cell.angle_alpha   90.00
_cell.angle_beta   90.00
_cell.angle_gamma   90.00
#
_symmetry.space_group_name_H-M   'P 1'
#
loop_
_entity.id
_entity.type
_entity.pdbx_description
1 polymer ?
#
loop_
_entity_poly.entity_id
_entity_poly.type
_entity_poly.pdbx_seq_one_letter_code
_entity_poly.pdbx_strand_id
1 'polypeptide(L)'
;MTILPPISPDEAYLISHGLRGEKTHNTPDSEYAIDVAMPVGTAIHAVRSGIVMDVEEDFNKGGTDRKKFVDKANHVRVLHDDGTMALYAHLDLASVNVRPGARVRAGQQIARSGNTGFSSGPHLHFAIQQNTGMKLISVPFRFKTPEGPAVEPKELQVMKGTAYSP
;
A
#
# COMPACT_ATOMS: atom_id res chain seq x y z
N MET A 1 -12.59 -9.52 0.45
CA MET A 1 -12.55 -8.10 0.94
C MET A 1 -12.53 -7.17 -0.26
N THR A 2 -13.34 -6.14 -0.24
CA THR A 2 -13.35 -5.10 -1.28
C THR A 2 -12.96 -3.76 -0.65
N ILE A 3 -11.98 -3.09 -1.26
CA ILE A 3 -11.38 -1.85 -0.77
C ILE A 3 -11.29 -0.81 -1.89
N LEU A 4 -11.07 0.46 -1.52
CA LEU A 4 -10.72 1.50 -2.48
C LEU A 4 -9.29 1.31 -2.99
N PRO A 5 -8.98 1.68 -4.24
CA PRO A 5 -7.58 1.86 -4.63
C PRO A 5 -6.90 2.93 -3.76
N PRO A 6 -5.60 2.79 -3.43
CA PRO A 6 -4.90 3.70 -2.53
C PRO A 6 -4.44 5.01 -3.20
N ILE A 7 -5.18 5.52 -4.15
CA ILE A 7 -4.87 6.71 -4.95
C ILE A 7 -6.09 7.63 -5.07
N SER A 8 -5.85 8.87 -5.53
CA SER A 8 -6.92 9.82 -5.83
C SER A 8 -7.92 9.24 -6.84
N PRO A 9 -9.23 9.54 -6.73
CA PRO A 9 -10.23 9.11 -7.71
C PRO A 9 -9.94 9.54 -9.16
N ASP A 10 -9.16 10.60 -9.34
CA ASP A 10 -8.84 11.18 -10.65
C ASP A 10 -7.62 10.55 -11.32
N GLU A 11 -6.94 9.63 -10.64
CA GLU A 11 -5.67 9.08 -11.08
C GLU A 11 -5.79 7.60 -11.47
N ALA A 12 -4.83 7.15 -12.28
CA ALA A 12 -4.69 5.75 -12.67
C ALA A 12 -3.22 5.41 -12.84
N TYR A 13 -2.80 4.25 -12.35
CA TYR A 13 -1.41 3.80 -12.39
C TYR A 13 -1.30 2.32 -12.71
N LEU A 14 -0.18 1.92 -13.30
CA LEU A 14 0.10 0.53 -13.67
C LEU A 14 0.49 -0.28 -12.43
N ILE A 15 -0.12 -1.44 -12.27
CA ILE A 15 0.32 -2.47 -11.34
C ILE A 15 1.53 -3.16 -11.96
N SER A 16 2.72 -2.89 -11.43
CA SER A 16 3.98 -3.42 -11.98
C SER A 16 4.28 -4.84 -11.49
N HIS A 17 3.84 -5.19 -10.29
CA HIS A 17 3.91 -6.55 -9.73
C HIS A 17 2.57 -6.90 -9.10
N GLY A 18 2.01 -8.03 -9.51
CA GLY A 18 0.71 -8.51 -9.04
C GLY A 18 0.82 -9.45 -7.83
N LEU A 19 -0.32 -10.05 -7.49
CA LEU A 19 -0.42 -11.03 -6.41
C LEU A 19 0.42 -12.27 -6.73
N ARG A 20 1.04 -12.86 -5.70
CA ARG A 20 1.87 -14.07 -5.82
C ARG A 20 3.05 -13.92 -6.78
N GLY A 21 3.65 -12.74 -6.81
CA GLY A 21 4.82 -12.46 -7.65
C GLY A 21 6.02 -13.33 -7.26
N GLU A 22 6.56 -14.07 -8.22
CA GLU A 22 7.65 -15.05 -7.96
C GLU A 22 8.94 -14.41 -7.46
N LYS A 23 9.20 -13.16 -7.86
CA LYS A 23 10.46 -12.47 -7.56
C LYS A 23 10.45 -11.66 -6.28
N THR A 24 9.32 -11.06 -5.93
CA THR A 24 9.26 -10.06 -4.86
C THR A 24 8.15 -10.29 -3.84
N HIS A 25 7.09 -11.01 -4.19
CA HIS A 25 5.93 -11.25 -3.33
C HIS A 25 5.81 -12.75 -3.02
N ASN A 26 6.83 -13.30 -2.35
CA ASN A 26 6.94 -14.74 -2.10
C ASN A 26 7.01 -15.12 -0.62
N THR A 27 6.82 -14.16 0.29
CA THR A 27 6.74 -14.41 1.73
C THR A 27 5.28 -14.40 2.20
N PRO A 28 4.93 -15.06 3.34
CA PRO A 28 3.54 -15.10 3.81
C PRO A 28 2.89 -13.73 4.01
N ASP A 29 3.67 -12.72 4.44
CA ASP A 29 3.19 -11.37 4.66
C ASP A 29 3.11 -10.51 3.39
N SER A 30 3.62 -10.99 2.27
CA SER A 30 3.64 -10.27 0.99
C SER A 30 3.10 -11.07 -0.21
N GLU A 31 2.70 -12.31 -0.04
CA GLU A 31 2.17 -13.15 -1.12
C GLU A 31 1.04 -12.47 -1.90
N TYR A 32 0.17 -11.74 -1.21
CA TYR A 32 -0.94 -11.00 -1.80
C TYR A 32 -0.68 -9.48 -1.84
N ALA A 33 0.59 -9.07 -1.79
CA ALA A 33 0.96 -7.68 -2.00
C ALA A 33 0.99 -7.34 -3.48
N ILE A 34 0.86 -6.05 -3.78
CA ILE A 34 1.03 -5.51 -5.12
C ILE A 34 2.03 -4.36 -5.09
N ASP A 35 2.71 -4.15 -6.21
CA ASP A 35 3.49 -2.94 -6.47
C ASP A 35 2.80 -2.13 -7.55
N VAL A 36 2.64 -0.84 -7.31
CA VAL A 36 2.00 0.09 -8.25
C VAL A 36 3.01 1.15 -8.65
N ALA A 37 3.39 1.17 -9.92
CA ALA A 37 4.34 2.16 -10.45
C ALA A 37 3.70 3.55 -10.43
N MET A 38 4.37 4.50 -9.78
CA MET A 38 3.91 5.88 -9.71
C MET A 38 5.07 6.84 -9.43
N PRO A 39 4.99 8.09 -9.89
CA PRO A 39 6.04 9.06 -9.61
C PRO A 39 6.18 9.35 -8.11
N VAL A 40 7.40 9.65 -7.66
CA VAL A 40 7.64 10.15 -6.30
C VAL A 40 6.75 11.37 -6.03
N GLY A 41 6.13 11.42 -4.86
CA GLY A 41 5.25 12.51 -4.46
C GLY A 41 3.79 12.33 -4.82
N THR A 42 3.39 11.17 -5.36
CA THR A 42 1.98 10.86 -5.63
C THR A 42 1.22 10.71 -4.31
N ALA A 43 0.07 11.35 -4.20
CA ALA A 43 -0.77 11.26 -3.00
C ALA A 43 -1.27 9.82 -2.78
N ILE A 44 -1.07 9.32 -1.58
CA ILE A 44 -1.54 8.00 -1.14
C ILE A 44 -2.77 8.18 -0.25
N HIS A 45 -3.81 7.43 -0.55
CA HIS A 45 -5.11 7.51 0.14
C HIS A 45 -5.43 6.21 0.88
N ALA A 46 -6.04 6.33 2.05
CA ALA A 46 -6.48 5.17 2.82
C ALA A 46 -7.52 4.36 2.05
N VAL A 47 -7.30 3.07 1.92
CA VAL A 47 -8.21 2.17 1.20
C VAL A 47 -9.48 1.86 1.98
N ARG A 48 -9.45 2.06 3.31
CA ARG A 48 -10.53 1.75 4.24
C ARG A 48 -10.35 2.54 5.52
N SER A 49 -11.44 2.82 6.22
CA SER A 49 -11.39 3.49 7.53
C SER A 49 -10.67 2.64 8.56
N GLY A 50 -9.98 3.28 9.50
CA GLY A 50 -9.29 2.58 10.57
C GLY A 50 -8.50 3.49 11.48
N ILE A 51 -7.61 2.89 12.27
CA ILE A 51 -6.72 3.57 13.20
C ILE A 51 -5.28 3.35 12.74
N VAL A 52 -4.50 4.41 12.66
CA VAL A 52 -3.07 4.32 12.33
C VAL A 52 -2.35 3.57 13.44
N MET A 53 -1.68 2.47 13.09
CA MET A 53 -0.92 1.65 14.04
C MET A 53 0.51 2.13 14.20
N ASP A 54 1.22 2.24 13.09
CA ASP A 54 2.63 2.64 13.07
C ASP A 54 2.94 3.46 11.82
N VAL A 55 3.95 4.31 11.97
CA VAL A 55 4.46 5.21 10.93
C VAL A 55 5.98 5.21 10.99
N GLU A 56 6.62 5.02 9.84
CA GLU A 56 8.05 5.25 9.64
C GLU A 56 8.21 6.21 8.47
N GLU A 57 8.91 7.35 8.68
CA GLU A 57 9.04 8.38 7.65
C GLU A 57 10.43 9.03 7.58
N ASP A 58 11.42 8.49 8.30
CA ASP A 58 12.75 9.12 8.46
C ASP A 58 13.77 8.68 7.43
N PHE A 59 13.48 7.66 6.63
CA PHE A 59 14.40 7.20 5.58
C PHE A 59 14.31 8.08 4.34
N ASN A 60 15.46 8.36 3.73
CA ASN A 60 15.57 9.22 2.55
C ASN A 60 16.25 8.54 1.36
N LYS A 61 16.61 7.27 1.46
CA LYS A 61 17.33 6.52 0.42
C LYS A 61 16.67 5.18 0.13
N GLY A 62 16.91 4.70 -1.07
CA GLY A 62 16.52 3.37 -1.51
C GLY A 62 17.46 2.85 -2.59
N GLY A 63 17.34 1.58 -2.89
CA GLY A 63 18.15 0.93 -3.91
C GLY A 63 17.96 -0.57 -3.94
N THR A 64 18.73 -1.22 -4.81
CA THR A 64 18.62 -2.66 -5.07
C THR A 64 19.53 -3.52 -4.20
N ASP A 65 20.34 -2.92 -3.32
CA ASP A 65 21.13 -3.65 -2.33
C ASP A 65 20.22 -4.10 -1.18
N ARG A 66 19.80 -5.37 -1.21
CA ARG A 66 18.87 -5.92 -0.23
C ARG A 66 19.41 -5.81 1.20
N LYS A 67 20.70 -6.10 1.43
CA LYS A 67 21.30 -6.02 2.76
C LYS A 67 21.24 -4.61 3.34
N LYS A 68 21.42 -3.60 2.49
CA LYS A 68 21.44 -2.20 2.88
C LYS A 68 20.05 -1.62 3.10
N PHE A 69 19.04 -2.03 2.32
CA PHE A 69 17.76 -1.33 2.23
C PHE A 69 16.53 -2.12 2.69
N VAL A 70 16.62 -3.42 2.95
CA VAL A 70 15.44 -4.27 3.23
C VAL A 70 14.59 -3.75 4.40
N ASP A 71 15.20 -3.12 5.42
CA ASP A 71 14.50 -2.59 6.59
C ASP A 71 14.43 -1.05 6.59
N LYS A 72 14.64 -0.41 5.44
CA LYS A 72 14.77 1.05 5.32
C LYS A 72 13.65 1.70 4.51
N ALA A 73 12.50 1.05 4.41
CA ALA A 73 11.35 1.61 3.71
C ALA A 73 10.46 2.40 4.67
N ASN A 74 10.08 3.61 4.28
CA ASN A 74 9.06 4.35 4.98
C ASN A 74 7.69 3.71 4.74
N HIS A 75 6.85 3.66 5.77
CA HIS A 75 5.55 3.03 5.67
C HIS A 75 4.53 3.60 6.65
N VAL A 76 3.26 3.36 6.35
CA VAL A 76 2.12 3.53 7.24
C VAL A 76 1.37 2.21 7.30
N ARG A 77 0.96 1.80 8.50
CA ARG A 77 0.05 0.67 8.68
C ARG A 77 -1.22 1.14 9.39
N VAL A 78 -2.36 0.77 8.83
CA VAL A 78 -3.69 1.14 9.34
C VAL A 78 -4.47 -0.10 9.73
N LEU A 79 -4.91 -0.16 10.98
CA LEU A 79 -5.76 -1.23 11.50
C LEU A 79 -7.23 -0.94 11.20
N HIS A 80 -7.90 -1.88 10.56
CA HIS A 80 -9.32 -1.84 10.29
C HIS A 80 -10.14 -2.47 11.42
N ASP A 81 -11.43 -2.21 11.47
CA ASP A 81 -12.34 -2.72 12.51
C ASP A 81 -12.53 -4.24 12.48
N ASP A 82 -12.26 -4.90 11.36
CA ASP A 82 -12.32 -6.36 11.22
C ASP A 82 -11.01 -7.08 11.58
N GLY A 83 -10.00 -6.34 12.06
CA GLY A 83 -8.69 -6.88 12.45
C GLY A 83 -7.69 -6.97 11.30
N THR A 84 -8.07 -6.69 10.06
CA THR A 84 -7.11 -6.60 8.96
C THR A 84 -6.34 -5.27 9.04
N MET A 85 -5.16 -5.24 8.39
CA MET A 85 -4.29 -4.06 8.37
C MET A 85 -3.90 -3.76 6.93
N ALA A 86 -3.95 -2.48 6.55
CA ALA A 86 -3.39 -2.02 5.29
C ALA A 86 -1.97 -1.53 5.50
N LEU A 87 -1.03 -2.04 4.69
CA LEU A 87 0.36 -1.59 4.65
C LEU A 87 0.60 -0.77 3.39
N TYR A 88 1.12 0.44 3.56
CA TYR A 88 1.54 1.35 2.48
C TYR A 88 3.04 1.59 2.65
N ALA A 89 3.87 1.12 1.74
CA ALA A 89 5.33 1.16 1.91
C ALA A 89 6.07 1.82 0.74
N HIS A 90 7.35 2.09 0.94
CA HIS A 90 8.25 2.87 0.09
C HIS A 90 7.83 4.33 -0.04
N LEU A 91 7.28 4.89 1.03
CA LEU A 91 6.82 6.27 1.07
C LEU A 91 8.00 7.26 1.08
N ASP A 92 7.72 8.49 0.71
CA ASP A 92 8.73 9.55 0.67
C ASP A 92 9.07 10.06 2.08
N LEU A 93 10.27 10.63 2.22
CA LEU A 93 10.77 11.22 3.46
C LEU A 93 9.80 12.29 3.97
N ALA A 94 9.45 12.21 5.25
CA ALA A 94 8.62 13.20 5.94
C ALA A 94 7.30 13.52 5.22
N SER A 95 6.74 12.53 4.47
CA SER A 95 5.53 12.73 3.67
C SER A 95 4.24 12.31 4.39
N VAL A 96 4.35 11.65 5.53
CA VAL A 96 3.20 11.09 6.25
C VAL A 96 2.52 12.20 7.04
N ASN A 97 1.22 12.40 6.78
CA ASN A 97 0.43 13.45 7.42
C ASN A 97 -0.56 12.92 8.47
N VAL A 98 -0.37 11.70 8.92
CA VAL A 98 -1.11 11.06 10.01
C VAL A 98 -0.15 10.53 11.06
N ARG A 99 -0.64 10.25 12.26
CA ARG A 99 0.19 9.77 13.38
C ARG A 99 -0.42 8.53 14.01
N PRO A 100 0.39 7.67 14.66
CA PRO A 100 -0.14 6.51 15.40
C PRO A 100 -1.25 6.91 16.36
N GLY A 101 -2.33 6.14 16.37
CA GLY A 101 -3.53 6.41 17.14
C GLY A 101 -4.58 7.28 16.46
N ALA A 102 -4.23 7.95 15.35
CA ALA A 102 -5.18 8.78 14.61
C ALA A 102 -6.19 7.92 13.85
N ARG A 103 -7.42 8.39 13.79
CA ARG A 103 -8.46 7.79 12.95
C ARG A 103 -8.35 8.34 11.54
N VAL A 104 -8.44 7.44 10.56
CA VAL A 104 -8.51 7.81 9.14
C VAL A 104 -9.80 7.29 8.52
N ARG A 105 -10.29 7.99 7.50
CA ARG A 105 -11.46 7.60 6.71
C ARG A 105 -11.03 7.01 5.39
N ALA A 106 -11.82 6.09 4.85
CA ALA A 106 -11.63 5.60 3.49
C ALA A 106 -11.56 6.77 2.50
N GLY A 107 -10.54 6.79 1.65
CA GLY A 107 -10.31 7.87 0.68
C GLY A 107 -9.52 9.07 1.21
N GLN A 108 -9.22 9.15 2.50
CA GLN A 108 -8.42 10.23 3.07
C GLN A 108 -6.96 10.13 2.63
N GLN A 109 -6.35 11.25 2.22
CA GLN A 109 -4.91 11.27 1.95
C GLN A 109 -4.12 11.09 3.25
N ILE A 110 -3.13 10.18 3.24
CA ILE A 110 -2.35 9.82 4.42
C ILE A 110 -0.85 10.03 4.26
N ALA A 111 -0.34 10.03 3.03
CA ALA A 111 1.09 10.14 2.74
C ALA A 111 1.32 10.47 1.26
N ARG A 112 2.60 10.49 0.86
CA ARG A 112 3.02 10.55 -0.55
C ARG A 112 3.97 9.40 -0.85
N SER A 113 3.86 8.88 -2.06
CA SER A 113 4.73 7.81 -2.54
C SER A 113 6.18 8.27 -2.71
N GLY A 114 7.10 7.33 -2.64
CA GLY A 114 8.52 7.58 -2.75
C GLY A 114 9.25 6.44 -3.43
N ASN A 115 10.51 6.26 -3.03
CA ASN A 115 11.38 5.19 -3.52
C ASN A 115 12.35 4.75 -2.41
N THR A 116 11.93 4.82 -1.16
CA THR A 116 12.75 4.44 0.00
C THR A 116 12.75 2.94 0.20
N GLY A 117 13.84 2.43 0.78
CA GLY A 117 14.01 1.02 1.08
C GLY A 117 14.48 0.18 -0.10
N PHE A 118 14.27 -1.13 -0.03
CA PHE A 118 14.65 -2.05 -1.10
C PHE A 118 13.68 -1.89 -2.28
N SER A 119 14.16 -1.23 -3.33
CA SER A 119 13.34 -0.83 -4.47
C SER A 119 14.18 -0.64 -5.72
N SER A 120 13.67 -1.06 -6.87
CA SER A 120 14.28 -0.84 -8.20
C SER A 120 13.76 0.41 -8.91
N GLY A 121 12.79 1.10 -8.37
CA GLY A 121 12.22 2.33 -8.93
C GLY A 121 11.01 2.82 -8.15
N PRO A 122 10.56 4.07 -8.39
CA PRO A 122 9.44 4.66 -7.67
C PRO A 122 8.15 3.84 -7.79
N HIS A 123 7.60 3.43 -6.66
CA HIS A 123 6.37 2.65 -6.60
C HIS A 123 5.77 2.68 -5.19
N LEU A 124 4.50 2.31 -5.10
CA LEU A 124 3.85 1.95 -3.84
C LEU A 124 3.84 0.44 -3.70
N HIS A 125 4.37 -0.09 -2.60
CA HIS A 125 4.13 -1.47 -2.17
C HIS A 125 2.93 -1.47 -1.24
N PHE A 126 1.92 -2.26 -1.58
CA PHE A 126 0.64 -2.29 -0.85
C PHE A 126 0.23 -3.72 -0.54
N ALA A 127 -0.23 -3.96 0.68
CA ALA A 127 -0.77 -5.25 1.10
C ALA A 127 -1.88 -5.06 2.14
N ILE A 128 -2.81 -5.99 2.16
CA ILE A 128 -3.70 -6.20 3.31
C ILE A 128 -3.13 -7.37 4.10
N GLN A 129 -2.90 -7.16 5.38
CA GLN A 129 -2.26 -8.10 6.28
C GLN A 129 -3.21 -8.50 7.42
N GLN A 130 -2.94 -9.64 8.01
CA GLN A 130 -3.66 -10.13 9.19
C GLN A 130 -2.69 -10.81 10.13
N ASN A 131 -2.82 -10.52 11.42
CA ASN A 131 -2.09 -11.21 12.46
C ASN A 131 -2.88 -12.46 12.86
N THR A 132 -2.27 -13.63 12.69
CA THR A 132 -2.87 -14.93 13.04
C THR A 132 -2.27 -15.51 14.32
N GLY A 133 -1.89 -14.65 15.27
CA GLY A 133 -1.23 -15.02 16.52
C GLY A 133 0.28 -14.87 16.39
N MET A 134 0.98 -15.92 15.95
CA MET A 134 2.44 -15.91 15.83
C MET A 134 2.94 -15.59 14.43
N LYS A 135 2.05 -15.37 13.47
CA LYS A 135 2.38 -15.09 12.07
C LYS A 135 1.64 -13.88 11.56
N LEU A 136 2.36 -13.05 10.82
CA LEU A 136 1.80 -12.02 9.98
C LEU A 136 1.64 -12.59 8.57
N ILE A 137 0.42 -12.57 8.05
CA ILE A 137 0.11 -13.03 6.69
C ILE A 137 -0.53 -11.91 5.89
N SER A 138 -0.39 -11.94 4.57
CA SER A 138 -1.20 -11.13 3.67
C SER A 138 -2.47 -11.87 3.27
N VAL A 139 -3.51 -11.12 2.95
CA VAL A 139 -4.80 -11.67 2.53
C VAL A 139 -5.21 -11.09 1.18
N PRO A 140 -5.92 -11.86 0.33
CA PRO A 140 -6.37 -11.37 -0.96
C PRO A 140 -7.44 -10.30 -0.80
N PHE A 141 -7.50 -9.40 -1.78
CA PHE A 141 -8.46 -8.30 -1.82
C PHE A 141 -8.86 -7.97 -3.25
N ARG A 142 -9.93 -7.18 -3.39
CA ARG A 142 -10.40 -6.62 -4.67
C ARG A 142 -10.53 -5.13 -4.56
N PHE A 143 -10.25 -4.42 -5.64
CA PHE A 143 -10.47 -2.99 -5.73
C PHE A 143 -11.86 -2.67 -6.26
N LYS A 144 -12.51 -1.69 -5.64
CA LYS A 144 -13.66 -1.02 -6.24
C LYS A 144 -13.24 -0.34 -7.54
N THR A 145 -14.11 -0.35 -8.53
CA THR A 145 -13.91 0.35 -9.80
C THR A 145 -14.91 1.50 -9.91
N PRO A 146 -14.60 2.55 -10.71
CA PRO A 146 -15.53 3.66 -10.91
C PRO A 146 -16.87 3.21 -11.50
N GLU A 147 -16.82 2.22 -12.36
CA GLU A 147 -17.98 1.64 -13.02
C GLU A 147 -17.82 0.12 -13.11
N GLY A 148 -18.80 -0.61 -12.61
CA GLY A 148 -18.79 -2.06 -12.70
C GLY A 148 -18.37 -2.78 -11.42
N PRO A 149 -18.12 -4.09 -11.49
CA PRO A 149 -17.82 -4.92 -10.34
C PRO A 149 -16.40 -4.68 -9.83
N ALA A 150 -16.17 -5.02 -8.55
CA ALA A 150 -14.83 -5.03 -7.97
C ALA A 150 -13.93 -6.02 -8.70
N VAL A 151 -12.66 -5.65 -8.88
CA VAL A 151 -11.67 -6.43 -9.63
C VAL A 151 -10.52 -6.86 -8.75
N GLU A 152 -10.02 -8.07 -9.00
CA GLU A 152 -8.76 -8.54 -8.44
C GLU A 152 -7.60 -7.82 -9.13
N PRO A 153 -6.62 -7.28 -8.37
CA PRO A 153 -5.47 -6.62 -8.98
C PRO A 153 -4.60 -7.64 -9.74
N LYS A 154 -4.20 -7.28 -10.95
CA LYS A 154 -3.37 -8.12 -11.82
C LYS A 154 -2.17 -7.35 -12.32
N GLU A 155 -1.05 -8.05 -12.45
CA GLU A 155 0.17 -7.50 -13.05
C GLU A 155 -0.09 -6.98 -14.46
N LEU A 156 0.52 -5.84 -14.78
CA LEU A 156 0.36 -5.09 -16.04
C LEU A 156 -1.06 -4.54 -16.28
N GLN A 157 -1.92 -4.56 -15.28
CA GLN A 157 -3.24 -3.93 -15.34
C GLN A 157 -3.19 -2.51 -14.77
N VAL A 158 -3.98 -1.61 -15.33
CA VAL A 158 -4.13 -0.25 -14.83
C VAL A 158 -5.13 -0.24 -13.65
N MET A 159 -4.67 0.24 -12.51
CA MET A 159 -5.50 0.51 -11.33
C MET A 159 -6.07 1.92 -11.45
N LYS A 160 -7.39 2.04 -11.45
CA LYS A 160 -8.09 3.34 -11.51
C LYS A 160 -8.60 3.74 -10.15
N GLY A 161 -8.36 4.99 -9.77
CA GLY A 161 -8.92 5.57 -8.56
C GLY A 161 -10.45 5.55 -8.56
N THR A 162 -11.05 5.44 -7.38
CA THR A 162 -12.49 5.35 -7.20
C THR A 162 -12.89 6.18 -5.99
N ALA A 163 -13.93 7.01 -6.14
CA ALA A 163 -14.43 7.81 -5.05
C ALA A 163 -15.08 6.93 -3.97
N TYR A 164 -14.92 7.36 -2.71
CA TYR A 164 -15.64 6.73 -1.60
C TYR A 164 -17.14 6.96 -1.74
N SER A 165 -17.91 5.91 -1.58
CA SER A 165 -19.37 5.95 -1.51
C SER A 165 -19.80 5.24 -0.23
N PRO A 166 -20.40 5.97 0.71
CA PRO A 166 -20.87 5.38 1.98
C PRO A 166 -21.98 4.34 1.79
#